data_21a3371780ea77df5c3ea24e96eee0c3
#
_entry.id   21a3371780ea77df5c3ea24e96eee0c3
#
_cell.length_a   1.000
_cell.length_b   1.000
_cell.length_c   1.000
_cell.angle_alpha   90.00
_cell.angle_beta   90.00
_cell.angle_gamma   90.00
#
_symmetry.space_group_name_H-M   'P 1'
#
loop_
_entity.id
_entity.type
_entity.pdbx_description
1 polymer ?
#
loop_
_entity_poly.entity_id
_entity_poly.type
_entity_poly.pdbx_seq_one_letter_code
_entity_poly.pdbx_strand_id
1 'polypeptide(L)'
;DDKLKITTLDVGQGDGIFIEFPGDKNMFIDGGSSDVASLGRYRLQPYLYYKGVRSLDVWVITHGDNDHYSGFIEILDMVSAGKFHIREVWLADVQNPGDGYRMIEDRLRTLNIPVVRMSYGMEAEPGGCHITCLNPVRGMKSNGENEYSVVLLCEYKSFLALFTGDAEGAGEE
;
A
#
# COMPACT_ATOMS: atom_id res chain seq x y z
N ASP A 1 17.13 -9.65 10.85
CA ASP A 1 17.95 -9.23 9.71
C ASP A 1 18.07 -7.70 9.71
N ASP A 2 19.30 -7.15 9.63
CA ASP A 2 19.56 -5.69 9.61
C ASP A 2 19.56 -5.10 8.19
N LYS A 3 18.78 -5.68 7.30
CA LYS A 3 18.74 -5.27 5.90
C LYS A 3 17.34 -4.81 5.51
N LEU A 4 17.27 -3.68 4.82
CA LEU A 4 16.11 -3.30 4.03
C LEU A 4 16.09 -4.15 2.76
N LYS A 5 14.95 -4.81 2.48
CA LYS A 5 14.73 -5.55 1.23
C LYS A 5 13.47 -5.03 0.57
N ILE A 6 13.56 -4.69 -0.70
CA ILE A 6 12.43 -4.24 -1.52
C ILE A 6 12.27 -5.25 -2.64
N THR A 7 11.09 -5.80 -2.78
CA THR A 7 10.76 -6.78 -3.81
C THR A 7 9.56 -6.30 -4.61
N THR A 8 9.73 -6.10 -5.89
CA THR A 8 8.61 -5.87 -6.82
C THR A 8 8.10 -7.20 -7.32
N LEU A 9 6.79 -7.40 -7.27
CA LEU A 9 6.15 -8.62 -7.74
C LEU A 9 5.71 -8.44 -9.21
N ASP A 10 5.81 -9.52 -9.98
CA ASP A 10 5.21 -9.57 -11.31
C ASP A 10 3.69 -9.68 -11.17
N VAL A 11 3.02 -8.53 -11.21
CA VAL A 11 1.57 -8.41 -11.10
C VAL A 11 0.89 -8.20 -12.47
N GLY A 12 1.66 -8.10 -13.56
CA GLY A 12 1.18 -7.66 -14.87
C GLY A 12 1.02 -6.15 -14.91
N GLN A 13 -0.09 -5.66 -15.48
CA GLN A 13 -0.39 -4.22 -15.48
C GLN A 13 -0.94 -3.82 -14.11
N GLY A 14 -0.14 -3.09 -13.35
CA GLY A 14 -0.42 -2.65 -11.99
C GLY A 14 0.83 -2.66 -11.11
N ASP A 15 0.67 -2.42 -9.82
CA ASP A 15 1.76 -2.36 -8.85
C ASP A 15 1.62 -3.39 -7.73
N GLY A 16 2.77 -3.88 -7.25
CA GLY A 16 2.84 -4.77 -6.09
C GLY A 16 4.26 -4.80 -5.52
N ILE A 17 4.48 -4.12 -4.39
CA ILE A 17 5.81 -3.97 -3.80
C ILE A 17 5.78 -4.44 -2.36
N PHE A 18 6.61 -5.43 -2.05
CA PHE A 18 6.80 -5.92 -0.69
C PHE A 18 8.10 -5.40 -0.09
N ILE A 19 8.03 -4.81 1.09
CA ILE A 19 9.17 -4.22 1.80
C ILE A 19 9.35 -4.96 3.13
N GLU A 20 10.54 -5.51 3.33
CA GLU A 20 11.01 -6.08 4.60
C GLU A 20 12.00 -5.07 5.22
N PHE A 21 11.61 -4.49 6.36
CA PHE A 21 12.47 -3.58 7.12
C PHE A 21 13.31 -4.36 8.15
N PRO A 22 14.40 -3.78 8.66
CA PRO A 22 15.10 -4.33 9.83
C PRO A 22 14.14 -4.54 11.02
N GLY A 23 14.45 -5.52 11.87
CA GLY A 23 13.63 -5.80 13.06
C GLY A 23 12.28 -6.45 12.75
N ASP A 24 12.21 -7.21 11.67
CA ASP A 24 11.04 -8.01 11.26
C ASP A 24 9.75 -7.17 11.01
N LYS A 25 9.94 -5.90 10.67
CA LYS A 25 8.85 -5.03 10.20
C LYS A 25 8.64 -5.20 8.71
N ASN A 26 7.40 -5.03 8.27
CA ASN A 26 7.07 -5.21 6.87
C ASN A 26 5.95 -4.29 6.38
N MET A 27 5.96 -4.03 5.08
CA MET A 27 4.96 -3.22 4.39
C MET A 27 4.67 -3.81 3.02
N PHE A 28 3.45 -3.68 2.57
CA PHE A 28 3.07 -3.94 1.19
C PHE A 28 2.51 -2.67 0.57
N ILE A 29 2.90 -2.33 -0.64
CA ILE A 29 2.37 -1.20 -1.39
C ILE A 29 1.61 -1.73 -2.59
N ASP A 30 0.34 -1.35 -2.69
CA ASP A 30 -0.61 -1.74 -3.72
C ASP A 30 -0.88 -3.25 -3.75
N GLY A 31 -0.86 -3.89 -4.89
CA GLY A 31 -1.16 -5.31 -5.07
C GLY A 31 -2.43 -5.51 -5.88
N GLY A 32 -2.51 -4.82 -7.00
CA GLY A 32 -3.57 -4.96 -7.97
C GLY A 32 -3.06 -5.29 -9.37
N SER A 33 -4.00 -5.59 -10.26
CA SER A 33 -3.72 -5.82 -11.68
C SER A 33 -4.99 -5.61 -12.50
N SER A 34 -4.85 -5.07 -13.70
CA SER A 34 -5.93 -4.96 -14.68
C SER A 34 -5.99 -6.15 -15.63
N ASP A 35 -4.92 -6.94 -15.75
CA ASP A 35 -4.80 -8.05 -16.70
C ASP A 35 -4.61 -9.44 -16.06
N VAL A 36 -4.30 -9.51 -14.77
CA VAL A 36 -4.14 -10.77 -14.02
C VAL A 36 -5.34 -10.99 -13.10
N ALA A 37 -6.20 -11.93 -13.47
CA ALA A 37 -7.35 -12.31 -12.65
C ALA A 37 -6.90 -13.02 -11.35
N SER A 38 -7.60 -12.74 -10.26
CA SER A 38 -7.35 -13.36 -8.93
C SER A 38 -5.89 -13.25 -8.47
N LEU A 39 -5.31 -12.07 -8.67
CA LEU A 39 -3.92 -11.76 -8.31
C LEU A 39 -3.63 -12.07 -6.85
N GLY A 40 -4.52 -11.66 -5.94
CA GLY A 40 -4.38 -11.89 -4.50
C GLY A 40 -4.23 -13.37 -4.18
N ARG A 41 -5.08 -14.20 -4.74
CA ARG A 41 -5.11 -15.65 -4.49
C ARG A 41 -3.95 -16.39 -5.12
N TYR A 42 -3.56 -16.05 -6.35
CA TYR A 42 -2.60 -16.86 -7.11
C TYR A 42 -1.17 -16.31 -7.13
N ARG A 43 -0.96 -15.05 -6.76
CA ARG A 43 0.37 -14.45 -6.69
C ARG A 43 0.70 -13.87 -5.32
N LEU A 44 -0.10 -12.96 -4.76
CA LEU A 44 0.22 -12.29 -3.50
C LEU A 44 0.23 -13.26 -2.31
N GLN A 45 -0.84 -14.04 -2.14
CA GLN A 45 -0.95 -15.01 -1.05
C GLN A 45 0.17 -16.07 -1.09
N PRO A 46 0.44 -16.77 -2.21
CA PRO A 46 1.52 -17.73 -2.27
C PRO A 46 2.89 -17.11 -1.98
N TYR A 47 3.14 -15.91 -2.49
CA TYR A 47 4.38 -15.19 -2.23
C TYR A 47 4.55 -14.87 -0.73
N LEU A 48 3.55 -14.25 -0.11
CA LEU A 48 3.59 -13.92 1.32
C LEU A 48 3.77 -15.18 2.18
N TYR A 49 3.09 -16.26 1.83
CA TYR A 49 3.24 -17.55 2.54
C TYR A 49 4.61 -18.18 2.33
N TYR A 50 5.17 -18.11 1.14
CA TYR A 50 6.54 -18.56 0.86
C TYR A 50 7.56 -17.77 1.70
N LYS A 51 7.35 -16.47 1.88
CA LYS A 51 8.14 -15.61 2.75
C LYS A 51 7.90 -15.84 4.25
N GLY A 52 6.96 -16.72 4.62
CA GLY A 52 6.56 -16.96 6.02
C GLY A 52 5.72 -15.84 6.62
N VAL A 53 5.25 -14.89 5.81
CA VAL A 53 4.48 -13.72 6.27
C VAL A 53 3.02 -14.12 6.43
N ARG A 54 2.51 -13.97 7.66
CA ARG A 54 1.11 -14.19 8.04
C ARG A 54 0.44 -12.92 8.56
N SER A 55 1.24 -11.87 8.75
CA SER A 55 0.81 -10.58 9.23
C SER A 55 1.60 -9.50 8.53
N LEU A 56 0.94 -8.42 8.14
CA LEU A 56 1.56 -7.18 7.67
C LEU A 56 1.37 -6.08 8.70
N ASP A 57 2.46 -5.34 8.98
CA ASP A 57 2.39 -4.15 9.82
C ASP A 57 1.62 -3.05 9.10
N VAL A 58 1.93 -2.82 7.83
CA VAL A 58 1.27 -1.79 7.01
C VAL A 58 0.95 -2.31 5.62
N TRP A 59 -0.25 -2.00 5.12
CA TRP A 59 -0.58 -2.08 3.71
C TRP A 59 -0.93 -0.70 3.18
N VAL A 60 -0.22 -0.23 2.18
CA VAL A 60 -0.47 1.07 1.51
C VAL A 60 -1.27 0.82 0.24
N ILE A 61 -2.37 1.53 0.04
CA ILE A 61 -3.04 1.65 -1.25
C ILE A 61 -2.84 3.08 -1.72
N THR A 62 -2.07 3.24 -2.79
CA THR A 62 -1.64 4.56 -3.26
C THR A 62 -2.81 5.38 -3.75
N HIS A 63 -3.71 4.79 -4.53
CA HIS A 63 -4.92 5.42 -5.05
C HIS A 63 -6.02 4.39 -5.35
N GLY A 64 -7.16 4.82 -5.86
CA GLY A 64 -8.37 4.04 -5.95
C GLY A 64 -8.60 3.29 -7.27
N ASP A 65 -7.58 3.09 -8.11
CA ASP A 65 -7.72 2.35 -9.35
C ASP A 65 -7.54 0.83 -9.15
N ASN A 66 -8.30 0.07 -9.91
CA ASN A 66 -8.42 -1.38 -9.72
C ASN A 66 -7.09 -2.13 -9.84
N ASP A 67 -6.20 -1.67 -10.69
CA ASP A 67 -4.87 -2.26 -10.90
C ASP A 67 -3.88 -1.99 -9.74
N HIS A 68 -4.29 -1.23 -8.73
CA HIS A 68 -3.55 -1.03 -7.48
C HIS A 68 -4.13 -1.77 -6.28
N TYR A 69 -5.44 -2.12 -6.29
CA TYR A 69 -6.06 -2.74 -5.13
C TYR A 69 -6.75 -4.09 -5.36
N SER A 70 -6.93 -4.56 -6.61
CA SER A 70 -7.76 -5.76 -6.87
C SER A 70 -7.31 -7.00 -6.10
N GLY A 71 -6.02 -7.28 -6.01
CA GLY A 71 -5.49 -8.39 -5.22
C GLY A 71 -5.57 -8.14 -3.71
N PHE A 72 -5.47 -6.90 -3.26
CA PHE A 72 -5.66 -6.53 -1.85
C PHE A 72 -7.05 -6.91 -1.35
N ILE A 73 -8.11 -6.69 -2.14
CA ILE A 73 -9.48 -7.10 -1.78
C ILE A 73 -9.57 -8.60 -1.53
N GLU A 74 -8.88 -9.41 -2.34
CA GLU A 74 -8.85 -10.87 -2.14
C GLU A 74 -8.08 -11.26 -0.86
N ILE A 75 -7.05 -10.49 -0.48
CA ILE A 75 -6.37 -10.68 0.80
C ILE A 75 -7.28 -10.30 1.98
N LEU A 76 -8.15 -9.30 1.84
CA LEU A 76 -9.14 -8.98 2.87
C LEU A 76 -10.13 -10.14 3.12
N ASP A 77 -10.41 -10.97 2.11
CA ASP A 77 -11.19 -12.20 2.31
C ASP A 77 -10.46 -13.21 3.20
N MET A 78 -9.13 -13.27 3.11
CA MET A 78 -8.32 -14.10 4.00
C MET A 78 -8.28 -13.54 5.43
N VAL A 79 -8.25 -12.22 5.59
CA VAL A 79 -8.35 -11.56 6.90
C VAL A 79 -9.70 -11.90 7.54
N SER A 80 -10.79 -11.78 6.76
CA SER A 80 -12.15 -12.18 7.19
C SER A 80 -12.24 -13.63 7.66
N ALA A 81 -11.48 -14.53 7.01
CA ALA A 81 -11.42 -15.93 7.36
C ALA A 81 -10.42 -16.25 8.51
N GLY A 82 -9.80 -15.25 9.11
CA GLY A 82 -8.80 -15.41 10.19
C GLY A 82 -7.48 -16.06 9.75
N LYS A 83 -7.18 -16.05 8.45
CA LYS A 83 -5.99 -16.70 7.87
C LYS A 83 -4.82 -15.76 7.65
N PHE A 84 -5.07 -14.46 7.72
CA PHE A 84 -4.08 -13.40 7.54
C PHE A 84 -4.43 -12.22 8.45
N HIS A 85 -3.43 -11.42 8.81
CA HIS A 85 -3.64 -10.24 9.63
C HIS A 85 -3.00 -9.01 8.97
N ILE A 86 -3.70 -7.88 9.05
CA ILE A 86 -3.18 -6.56 8.66
C ILE A 86 -3.37 -5.64 9.85
N ARG A 87 -2.27 -5.06 10.34
CA ARG A 87 -2.30 -4.20 11.51
C ARG A 87 -2.94 -2.85 11.22
N GLU A 88 -2.57 -2.24 10.09
CA GLU A 88 -3.17 -1.00 9.61
C GLU A 88 -3.03 -0.83 8.10
N VAL A 89 -3.88 -0.01 7.54
CA VAL A 89 -3.85 0.35 6.11
C VAL A 89 -3.65 1.84 5.96
N TRP A 90 -2.74 2.24 5.08
CA TRP A 90 -2.49 3.62 4.74
C TRP A 90 -3.21 3.98 3.44
N LEU A 91 -4.03 5.02 3.49
CA LEU A 91 -4.77 5.58 2.37
C LEU A 91 -4.49 7.07 2.26
N ALA A 92 -4.62 7.65 1.07
CA ALA A 92 -4.48 9.09 0.86
C ALA A 92 -5.50 9.91 1.68
N ASP A 93 -5.08 11.04 2.23
CA ASP A 93 -5.97 12.04 2.88
C ASP A 93 -6.58 12.96 1.81
N VAL A 94 -7.68 12.51 1.21
CA VAL A 94 -8.39 13.17 0.12
C VAL A 94 -9.86 13.39 0.47
N GLN A 95 -10.43 14.52 0.03
CA GLN A 95 -11.80 14.90 0.41
C GLN A 95 -12.90 14.11 -0.31
N ASN A 96 -12.70 13.81 -1.59
CA ASN A 96 -13.67 13.13 -2.44
C ASN A 96 -13.01 11.92 -3.12
N PRO A 97 -12.74 10.85 -2.36
CA PRO A 97 -12.17 9.63 -2.93
C PRO A 97 -13.15 9.01 -3.93
N GLY A 98 -12.61 8.37 -4.96
CA GLY A 98 -13.37 7.59 -5.92
C GLY A 98 -14.05 6.37 -5.30
N ASP A 99 -14.82 5.66 -6.11
CA ASP A 99 -15.61 4.52 -5.64
C ASP A 99 -14.73 3.36 -5.17
N GLY A 100 -13.54 3.17 -5.77
CA GLY A 100 -12.56 2.18 -5.34
C GLY A 100 -12.15 2.37 -3.88
N TYR A 101 -11.74 3.59 -3.51
CA TYR A 101 -11.38 3.91 -2.13
C TYR A 101 -12.54 3.76 -1.15
N ARG A 102 -13.76 4.20 -1.52
CA ARG A 102 -14.95 4.04 -0.67
C ARG A 102 -15.23 2.57 -0.37
N MET A 103 -15.15 1.72 -1.40
CA MET A 103 -15.31 0.28 -1.24
C MET A 103 -14.25 -0.31 -0.31
N ILE A 104 -12.98 0.07 -0.47
CA ILE A 104 -11.89 -0.35 0.42
C ILE A 104 -12.19 0.06 1.86
N GLU A 105 -12.54 1.32 2.09
CA GLU A 105 -12.86 1.84 3.43
C GLU A 105 -13.99 1.10 4.12
N ASP A 106 -15.05 0.78 3.39
CA ASP A 106 -16.18 0.03 3.92
C ASP A 106 -15.78 -1.41 4.31
N ARG A 107 -14.92 -2.04 3.51
CA ARG A 107 -14.35 -3.36 3.84
C ARG A 107 -13.46 -3.29 5.08
N LEU A 108 -12.55 -2.32 5.16
CA LEU A 108 -11.66 -2.12 6.31
C LEU A 108 -12.45 -1.85 7.59
N ARG A 109 -13.49 -1.02 7.52
CA ARG A 109 -14.38 -0.74 8.65
C ARG A 109 -15.10 -2.02 9.12
N THR A 110 -15.62 -2.82 8.20
CA THR A 110 -16.27 -4.10 8.51
C THR A 110 -15.33 -5.08 9.20
N LEU A 111 -14.06 -5.09 8.82
CA LEU A 111 -13.02 -5.96 9.39
C LEU A 111 -12.34 -5.36 10.63
N ASN A 112 -12.71 -4.15 11.06
CA ASN A 112 -12.07 -3.40 12.13
C ASN A 112 -10.57 -3.21 11.93
N ILE A 113 -10.13 -3.00 10.69
CA ILE A 113 -8.72 -2.71 10.36
C ILE A 113 -8.52 -1.19 10.45
N PRO A 114 -7.57 -0.71 11.26
CA PRO A 114 -7.25 0.72 11.37
C PRO A 114 -6.80 1.32 10.04
N VAL A 115 -7.27 2.53 9.75
CA VAL A 115 -6.86 3.32 8.59
C VAL A 115 -6.10 4.56 9.02
N VAL A 116 -4.92 4.76 8.45
CA VAL A 116 -4.13 5.99 8.59
C VAL A 116 -4.28 6.80 7.31
N ARG A 117 -4.67 8.07 7.45
CA ARG A 117 -4.78 9.00 6.32
C ARG A 117 -3.44 9.68 6.11
N MET A 118 -2.77 9.32 5.01
CA MET A 118 -1.46 9.81 4.66
C MET A 118 -1.55 11.15 3.94
N SER A 119 -0.74 12.11 4.37
CA SER A 119 -0.58 13.41 3.72
C SER A 119 0.84 13.91 3.84
N TYR A 120 1.19 14.88 3.01
CA TYR A 120 2.50 15.51 2.96
C TYR A 120 3.06 15.83 4.34
N GLY A 121 4.32 15.43 4.56
CA GLY A 121 5.07 15.68 5.79
C GLY A 121 4.77 14.68 6.92
N MET A 122 3.88 13.69 6.73
CA MET A 122 3.74 12.60 7.70
C MET A 122 4.92 11.65 7.59
N GLU A 123 5.40 11.17 8.74
CA GLU A 123 6.60 10.36 8.86
C GLU A 123 6.33 9.06 9.64
N ALA A 124 7.14 8.03 9.37
CA ALA A 124 7.18 6.78 10.11
C ALA A 124 8.59 6.20 10.12
N GLU A 125 8.94 5.41 11.13
CA GLU A 125 10.28 4.82 11.28
C GLU A 125 10.25 3.29 11.49
N PRO A 126 9.79 2.49 10.52
CA PRO A 126 9.83 1.04 10.65
C PRO A 126 11.27 0.52 10.60
N GLY A 127 11.72 -0.14 11.67
CA GLY A 127 13.03 -0.78 11.72
C GLY A 127 14.22 0.18 11.53
N GLY A 128 14.08 1.47 11.88
CA GLY A 128 15.10 2.49 11.66
C GLY A 128 15.22 2.97 10.20
N CYS A 129 14.26 2.65 9.35
CA CYS A 129 14.10 3.28 8.04
C CYS A 129 13.17 4.48 8.19
N HIS A 130 13.58 5.64 7.69
CA HIS A 130 12.75 6.83 7.71
C HIS A 130 11.86 6.88 6.48
N ILE A 131 10.56 6.97 6.69
CA ILE A 131 9.57 7.09 5.61
C ILE A 131 8.89 8.45 5.73
N THR A 132 8.89 9.22 4.65
CA THR A 132 8.20 10.49 4.54
C THR A 132 7.13 10.42 3.45
N CYS A 133 5.92 10.84 3.77
CA CYS A 133 4.87 11.02 2.77
C CYS A 133 5.06 12.36 2.05
N LEU A 134 5.18 12.32 0.73
CA LEU A 134 5.39 13.51 -0.12
C LEU A 134 4.09 13.97 -0.82
N ASN A 135 3.12 13.07 -1.01
CA ASN A 135 1.80 13.34 -1.59
C ASN A 135 0.76 12.41 -0.97
N PRO A 136 -0.51 12.80 -0.84
CA PRO A 136 -1.12 14.08 -1.21
C PRO A 136 -0.91 15.19 -0.16
N VAL A 137 -1.19 16.43 -0.55
CA VAL A 137 -1.38 17.50 0.43
C VAL A 137 -2.68 17.24 1.21
N ARG A 138 -2.67 17.50 2.51
CA ARG A 138 -3.78 17.21 3.41
C ARG A 138 -5.11 17.76 2.90
N GLY A 139 -6.11 16.88 2.81
CA GLY A 139 -7.45 17.25 2.36
C GLY A 139 -7.49 17.68 0.90
N MET A 140 -6.59 17.18 0.08
CA MET A 140 -6.52 17.48 -1.35
C MET A 140 -7.88 17.24 -2.01
N LYS A 141 -8.27 18.16 -2.88
CA LYS A 141 -9.37 17.97 -3.82
C LYS A 141 -8.76 17.65 -5.17
N SER A 142 -9.03 16.48 -5.66
CA SER A 142 -8.49 15.99 -6.92
C SER A 142 -9.60 15.79 -7.94
N ASN A 143 -9.28 15.93 -9.20
CA ASN A 143 -10.15 15.60 -10.34
C ASN A 143 -9.87 14.21 -10.91
N GLY A 144 -8.82 13.52 -10.43
CA GLY A 144 -8.41 12.17 -10.87
C GLY A 144 -7.79 11.37 -9.73
N GLU A 145 -7.87 10.05 -9.82
CA GLU A 145 -7.34 9.13 -8.82
C GLU A 145 -5.82 9.25 -8.69
N ASN A 146 -5.10 9.37 -9.81
CA ASN A 146 -3.65 9.41 -9.87
C ASN A 146 -3.05 10.66 -9.19
N GLU A 147 -3.72 11.82 -9.25
CA GLU A 147 -3.23 13.07 -8.64
C GLU A 147 -3.00 12.93 -7.13
N TYR A 148 -3.79 12.10 -6.43
CA TYR A 148 -3.64 11.91 -4.98
C TYR A 148 -2.90 10.63 -4.59
N SER A 149 -2.23 9.97 -5.52
CA SER A 149 -1.40 8.79 -5.20
C SER A 149 -0.53 9.07 -3.99
N VAL A 150 -0.52 8.16 -3.02
CA VAL A 150 0.39 8.24 -1.88
C VAL A 150 1.81 8.07 -2.37
N VAL A 151 2.61 9.12 -2.30
CA VAL A 151 4.03 9.10 -2.64
C VAL A 151 4.85 8.99 -1.36
N LEU A 152 5.69 7.96 -1.28
CA LEU A 152 6.53 7.70 -0.12
C LEU A 152 8.01 7.75 -0.48
N LEU A 153 8.78 8.56 0.24
CA LEU A 153 10.25 8.51 0.24
C LEU A 153 10.69 7.63 1.41
N CYS A 154 11.48 6.61 1.13
CA CYS A 154 12.08 5.73 2.12
C CYS A 154 13.60 5.93 2.15
N GLU A 155 14.13 6.24 3.32
CA GLU A 155 15.55 6.48 3.55
C GLU A 155 16.08 5.45 4.54
N TYR A 156 17.16 4.75 4.15
CA TYR A 156 17.84 3.81 5.02
C TYR A 156 19.35 3.88 4.80
N LYS A 157 20.09 4.40 5.79
CA LYS A 157 21.53 4.66 5.68
C LYS A 157 21.82 5.60 4.50
N SER A 158 22.54 5.16 3.48
CA SER A 158 22.81 5.90 2.24
C SER A 158 21.89 5.53 1.07
N PHE A 159 20.87 4.70 1.33
CA PHE A 159 19.93 4.25 0.30
C PHE A 159 18.66 5.10 0.36
N LEU A 160 18.17 5.50 -0.82
CA LEU A 160 16.92 6.19 -1.01
C LEU A 160 16.05 5.41 -2.00
N ALA A 161 14.78 5.26 -1.68
CA ALA A 161 13.77 4.73 -2.60
C ALA A 161 12.56 5.66 -2.61
N LEU A 162 12.05 5.95 -3.78
CA LEU A 162 10.83 6.70 -3.99
C LEU A 162 9.76 5.77 -4.57
N PHE A 163 8.60 5.71 -3.91
CA PHE A 163 7.42 4.97 -4.35
C PHE A 163 6.36 5.98 -4.75
N THR A 164 6.04 6.04 -6.02
CA THR A 164 5.20 7.11 -6.59
C THR A 164 3.76 6.69 -6.81
N GLY A 165 3.48 5.36 -6.82
CA GLY A 165 2.24 4.89 -7.44
C GLY A 165 2.13 5.48 -8.85
N ASP A 166 0.94 5.87 -9.24
CA ASP A 166 0.66 6.51 -10.53
C ASP A 166 0.55 8.04 -10.40
N ALA A 167 1.34 8.65 -9.48
CA ALA A 167 1.30 10.10 -9.30
C ALA A 167 1.53 10.82 -10.62
N GLU A 168 0.63 11.76 -10.94
CA GLU A 168 0.68 12.63 -12.10
C GLU A 168 0.12 14.02 -11.81
N GLY A 169 0.34 14.99 -12.71
CA GLY A 169 -0.19 16.35 -12.58
C GLY A 169 0.23 17.01 -11.27
N ALA A 170 -0.75 17.40 -10.45
CA ALA A 170 -0.49 18.05 -9.16
C ALA A 170 0.24 17.14 -8.14
N GLY A 171 0.27 15.83 -8.35
CA GLY A 171 1.00 14.89 -7.50
C GLY A 171 2.50 14.83 -7.81
N GLU A 172 2.95 15.40 -8.94
CA GLU A 172 4.36 15.45 -9.35
C GLU A 172 5.05 16.78 -8.99
N GLU A 173 4.29 17.83 -8.63
CA GLU A 173 4.78 19.18 -8.29
C GLU A 173 5.19 19.27 -6.80
#